data_024b51b88ea79236d91786bc7275cfb9
#
_entry.id   024b51b88ea79236d91786bc7275cfb9
#
_cell.length_a   1.000
_cell.length_b   1.000
_cell.length_c   1.000
_cell.angle_alpha   90.00
_cell.angle_beta   90.00
_cell.angle_gamma   90.00
#
_symmetry.space_group_name_H-M   'P 1'
#
loop_
_entity.id
_entity.type
_entity.pdbx_description
1 polymer ?
#
loop_
_entity_poly.entity_id
_entity_poly.type
_entity_poly.pdbx_seq_one_letter_code
_entity_poly.pdbx_strand_id
1 'polypeptide(L)'
;MRRAIYTSQLGLLEGIKTKLQKQSRLLLMGKLISFSLFAYLGWMFLTSGYLLSYGLPCLIVFVVYVLVMVWDSKLQKQINFLENKGKCLNEEIMYLDGDFSAFDNGGEFLDPEHPFSYDLDVFGDHSFFHRINRTISGVGKEQLAQNLSELDMTREQILERSAALQELANKEAFRQNFAAYGRDVSFDLKRLLNDQLVNSKKSKLTNMLSKVILLLTSGVTLVSFLLAIFDVIPASIPGFLFAFQILISILYAKSFTDIEHEIGNLFKGFKSYRNIFELIDKEQFKSKELSELKEQLFQDKDINVLSSFGRLANILSNLDQRANLVIFIFTNGLYMRDLWLIRSYYKWKSYSVEHLKMWVEALGKIDALISMATYAYNHPECNYAELSEGLEPVFEADECYHPFLAQEVAV
;
A
#
# COMPACT_ATOMS: atom_id res chain seq x y z
N MET A 1 -3.66 24.63 23.38
CA MET A 1 -3.92 23.26 23.91
C MET A 1 -3.41 22.15 22.99
N ARG A 2 -3.77 22.10 21.72
CA ARG A 2 -3.36 21.05 20.75
C ARG A 2 -1.85 20.97 20.53
N ARG A 3 -1.17 22.12 20.40
CA ARG A 3 0.31 22.20 20.30
C ARG A 3 1.02 21.43 21.43
N ALA A 4 0.56 21.60 22.68
CA ALA A 4 1.16 20.90 23.82
C ALA A 4 0.97 19.37 23.74
N ILE A 5 -0.17 18.90 23.21
CA ILE A 5 -0.43 17.48 22.98
C ILE A 5 0.57 16.92 21.97
N TYR A 6 0.71 17.56 20.80
CA TYR A 6 1.65 17.12 19.77
C TYR A 6 3.11 17.14 20.26
N THR A 7 3.51 18.19 21.00
CA THR A 7 4.86 18.27 21.57
C THR A 7 5.14 17.14 22.58
N SER A 8 4.16 16.82 23.43
CA SER A 8 4.28 15.70 24.37
C SER A 8 4.40 14.36 23.66
N GLN A 9 3.58 14.14 22.62
CA GLN A 9 3.63 12.92 21.80
C GLN A 9 4.97 12.79 21.07
N LEU A 10 5.49 13.88 20.50
CA LEU A 10 6.79 13.90 19.83
C LEU A 10 7.91 13.49 20.80
N GLY A 11 7.92 14.03 22.03
CA GLY A 11 8.90 13.64 23.05
C GLY A 11 8.84 12.14 23.42
N LEU A 12 7.63 11.58 23.52
CA LEU A 12 7.45 10.14 23.76
C LEU A 12 7.96 9.29 22.59
N LEU A 13 7.66 9.69 21.35
CA LEU A 13 8.13 8.99 20.15
C LEU A 13 9.65 9.00 20.03
N GLU A 14 10.30 10.13 20.32
CA GLU A 14 11.77 10.23 20.31
C GLU A 14 12.42 9.31 21.34
N GLY A 15 11.84 9.18 22.53
CA GLY A 15 12.30 8.25 23.55
C GLY A 15 12.22 6.78 23.07
N ILE A 16 11.10 6.39 22.47
CA ILE A 16 10.91 5.05 21.90
C ILE A 16 11.88 4.81 20.73
N LYS A 17 11.99 5.76 19.79
CA LYS A 17 12.89 5.71 18.64
C LYS A 17 14.34 5.50 19.07
N THR A 18 14.81 6.26 20.06
CA THR A 18 16.19 6.15 20.59
C THR A 18 16.45 4.77 21.17
N LYS A 19 15.48 4.18 21.87
CA LYS A 19 15.59 2.81 22.42
C LYS A 19 15.70 1.77 21.29
N LEU A 20 14.86 1.87 20.26
CA LEU A 20 14.88 0.96 19.12
C LEU A 20 16.17 1.12 18.28
N GLN A 21 16.68 2.34 18.12
CA GLN A 21 17.95 2.58 17.45
C GLN A 21 19.15 1.95 18.19
N LYS A 22 19.14 1.96 19.53
CA LYS A 22 20.16 1.24 20.32
C LYS A 22 20.08 -0.27 20.07
N GLN A 23 18.88 -0.84 20.03
CA GLN A 23 18.70 -2.26 19.72
C GLN A 23 19.18 -2.61 18.29
N SER A 24 18.89 -1.77 17.31
CA SER A 24 19.35 -1.95 15.92
C SER A 24 20.89 -1.94 15.83
N ARG A 25 21.57 -1.06 16.57
CA ARG A 25 23.06 -1.06 16.62
C ARG A 25 23.61 -2.34 17.20
N LEU A 26 22.98 -2.93 18.22
CA LEU A 26 23.38 -4.23 18.76
C LEU A 26 23.16 -5.36 17.74
N LEU A 27 22.03 -5.34 17.01
CA LEU A 27 21.78 -6.31 15.95
C LEU A 27 22.77 -6.17 14.78
N LEU A 28 23.22 -4.94 14.47
CA LEU A 28 24.27 -4.71 13.47
C LEU A 28 25.58 -5.42 13.88
N MET A 29 26.00 -5.29 15.15
CA MET A 29 27.16 -6.04 15.66
C MET A 29 26.93 -7.56 15.57
N GLY A 30 25.73 -8.03 15.92
CA GLY A 30 25.35 -9.43 15.79
C GLY A 30 25.45 -9.95 14.35
N LYS A 31 25.03 -9.15 13.37
CA LYS A 31 25.18 -9.48 11.94
C LYS A 31 26.66 -9.59 11.53
N LEU A 32 27.48 -8.64 11.92
CA LEU A 32 28.91 -8.65 11.58
C LEU A 32 29.62 -9.87 12.19
N ILE A 33 29.34 -10.17 13.46
CA ILE A 33 29.94 -11.32 14.15
C ILE A 33 29.47 -12.64 13.51
N SER A 34 28.16 -12.81 13.30
CA SER A 34 27.63 -14.05 12.72
C SER A 34 28.08 -14.23 11.26
N PHE A 35 28.19 -13.18 10.48
CA PHE A 35 28.71 -13.25 9.11
C PHE A 35 30.19 -13.63 9.08
N SER A 36 31.03 -13.01 9.92
CA SER A 36 32.44 -13.32 10.01
C SER A 36 32.69 -14.78 10.47
N LEU A 37 31.89 -15.25 11.42
CA LEU A 37 31.95 -16.63 11.89
C LEU A 37 31.49 -17.62 10.82
N PHE A 38 30.44 -17.30 10.09
CA PHE A 38 29.96 -18.07 8.94
C PHE A 38 31.03 -18.20 7.86
N ALA A 39 31.65 -17.07 7.48
CA ALA A 39 32.74 -17.06 6.49
C ALA A 39 33.94 -17.90 6.95
N TYR A 40 34.34 -17.80 8.23
CA TYR A 40 35.43 -18.58 8.81
C TYR A 40 35.14 -20.09 8.81
N LEU A 41 33.96 -20.49 9.29
CA LEU A 41 33.56 -21.91 9.31
C LEU A 41 33.39 -22.48 7.90
N GLY A 42 32.88 -21.67 6.96
CA GLY A 42 32.77 -22.03 5.54
C GLY A 42 34.16 -22.27 4.92
N TRP A 43 35.11 -21.40 5.20
CA TRP A 43 36.52 -21.58 4.78
C TRP A 43 37.10 -22.89 5.35
N MET A 44 36.94 -23.12 6.66
CA MET A 44 37.42 -24.35 7.30
C MET A 44 36.76 -25.61 6.73
N PHE A 45 35.46 -25.57 6.43
CA PHE A 45 34.73 -26.66 5.80
C PHE A 45 35.32 -27.00 4.42
N LEU A 46 35.58 -25.99 3.59
CA LEU A 46 36.16 -26.19 2.26
C LEU A 46 37.60 -26.72 2.29
N THR A 47 38.41 -26.24 3.24
CA THR A 47 39.83 -26.60 3.32
C THR A 47 40.09 -27.93 4.05
N SER A 48 39.15 -28.37 4.90
CA SER A 48 39.27 -29.64 5.66
C SER A 48 38.72 -30.88 4.93
N GLY A 49 38.39 -30.79 3.63
CA GLY A 49 37.85 -31.89 2.87
C GLY A 49 36.37 -32.22 3.19
N TYR A 50 35.58 -31.18 3.44
CA TYR A 50 34.12 -31.26 3.68
C TYR A 50 33.73 -32.00 4.98
N LEU A 51 34.54 -31.87 6.04
CA LEU A 51 34.22 -32.47 7.33
C LEU A 51 32.92 -31.94 7.92
N LEU A 52 32.03 -32.84 8.28
CA LEU A 52 30.69 -32.52 8.82
C LEU A 52 30.77 -31.71 10.14
N SER A 53 31.86 -31.86 10.89
CA SER A 53 32.17 -31.10 12.10
C SER A 53 32.25 -29.58 11.89
N TYR A 54 32.59 -29.12 10.69
CA TYR A 54 32.59 -27.71 10.33
C TYR A 54 31.33 -27.32 9.53
N GLY A 55 30.79 -28.25 8.73
CA GLY A 55 29.60 -27.99 7.90
C GLY A 55 28.33 -27.75 8.72
N LEU A 56 28.11 -28.55 9.77
CA LEU A 56 26.93 -28.39 10.61
C LEU A 56 26.92 -27.06 11.41
N PRO A 57 28.03 -26.67 12.12
CA PRO A 57 28.10 -25.35 12.74
C PRO A 57 27.98 -24.19 11.75
N CYS A 58 28.55 -24.30 10.55
CA CYS A 58 28.42 -23.32 9.48
C CYS A 58 26.97 -23.09 9.12
N LEU A 59 26.17 -24.15 8.93
CA LEU A 59 24.73 -24.08 8.65
C LEU A 59 23.97 -23.44 9.81
N ILE A 60 24.28 -23.80 11.06
CA ILE A 60 23.61 -23.20 12.23
C ILE A 60 23.87 -21.69 12.29
N VAL A 61 25.14 -21.26 12.11
CA VAL A 61 25.52 -19.85 12.13
C VAL A 61 24.83 -19.08 10.98
N PHE A 62 24.73 -19.71 9.80
CA PHE A 62 23.97 -19.12 8.67
C PHE A 62 22.51 -18.89 9.02
N VAL A 63 21.85 -19.88 9.64
CA VAL A 63 20.45 -19.73 10.08
C VAL A 63 20.31 -18.59 11.10
N VAL A 64 21.23 -18.51 12.08
CA VAL A 64 21.26 -17.41 13.07
C VAL A 64 21.43 -16.06 12.37
N TYR A 65 22.34 -15.95 11.41
CA TYR A 65 22.55 -14.74 10.63
C TYR A 65 21.27 -14.29 9.91
N VAL A 66 20.57 -15.23 9.25
CA VAL A 66 19.29 -14.94 8.57
C VAL A 66 18.23 -14.48 9.57
N LEU A 67 18.11 -15.11 10.73
CA LEU A 67 17.16 -14.71 11.77
C LEU A 67 17.45 -13.29 12.29
N VAL A 68 18.72 -12.96 12.53
CA VAL A 68 19.13 -11.60 12.93
C VAL A 68 18.82 -10.59 11.84
N MET A 69 19.05 -10.91 10.54
CA MET A 69 18.68 -10.05 9.42
C MET A 69 17.18 -9.78 9.37
N VAL A 70 16.36 -10.81 9.52
CA VAL A 70 14.89 -10.67 9.50
C VAL A 70 14.41 -9.80 10.67
N TRP A 71 15.00 -10.01 11.85
CA TRP A 71 14.65 -9.23 13.04
C TRP A 71 15.03 -7.75 12.89
N ASP A 72 16.25 -7.47 12.45
CA ASP A 72 16.67 -6.09 12.21
C ASP A 72 15.84 -5.39 11.11
N SER A 73 15.47 -6.11 10.05
CA SER A 73 14.57 -5.56 9.01
C SER A 73 13.20 -5.15 9.57
N LYS A 74 12.63 -5.94 10.51
CA LYS A 74 11.39 -5.57 11.20
C LYS A 74 11.58 -4.34 12.08
N LEU A 75 12.71 -4.28 12.79
CA LEU A 75 13.04 -3.15 13.67
C LEU A 75 13.24 -1.85 12.87
N GLN A 76 13.94 -1.91 11.74
CA GLN A 76 14.11 -0.76 10.85
C GLN A 76 12.78 -0.22 10.32
N LYS A 77 11.84 -1.09 9.97
CA LYS A 77 10.49 -0.66 9.56
C LYS A 77 9.77 0.09 10.69
N GLN A 78 9.91 -0.37 11.94
CA GLN A 78 9.33 0.32 13.09
C GLN A 78 9.99 1.69 13.33
N ILE A 79 11.33 1.76 13.22
CA ILE A 79 12.08 3.02 13.36
C ILE A 79 11.63 4.02 12.28
N ASN A 80 11.55 3.60 11.01
CA ASN A 80 11.11 4.45 9.90
C ASN A 80 9.67 4.95 10.10
N PHE A 81 8.78 4.07 10.56
CA PHE A 81 7.39 4.47 10.87
C PHE A 81 7.33 5.54 11.97
N LEU A 82 8.08 5.36 13.06
CA LEU A 82 8.12 6.35 14.15
C LEU A 82 8.75 7.67 13.69
N GLU A 83 9.75 7.61 12.81
CA GLU A 83 10.36 8.80 12.22
C GLU A 83 9.37 9.56 11.34
N ASN A 84 8.63 8.86 10.47
CA ASN A 84 7.59 9.46 9.65
C ASN A 84 6.48 10.07 10.51
N LYS A 85 6.04 9.35 11.56
CA LYS A 85 5.05 9.85 12.50
C LYS A 85 5.55 11.11 13.22
N GLY A 86 6.81 11.14 13.63
CA GLY A 86 7.44 12.31 14.24
C GLY A 86 7.48 13.51 13.30
N LYS A 87 7.77 13.29 11.99
CA LYS A 87 7.73 14.36 10.97
C LYS A 87 6.32 14.92 10.83
N CYS A 88 5.27 14.05 10.74
CA CYS A 88 3.89 14.51 10.66
C CYS A 88 3.48 15.34 11.87
N LEU A 89 3.85 14.92 13.10
CA LEU A 89 3.56 15.70 14.32
C LEU A 89 4.27 17.05 14.32
N ASN A 90 5.51 17.10 13.84
CA ASN A 90 6.25 18.35 13.75
C ASN A 90 5.62 19.32 12.74
N GLU A 91 5.12 18.83 11.61
CA GLU A 91 4.40 19.63 10.62
C GLU A 91 3.08 20.19 11.19
N GLU A 92 2.36 19.41 12.01
CA GLU A 92 1.18 19.92 12.70
C GLU A 92 1.54 20.97 13.77
N ILE A 93 2.70 20.85 14.44
CA ILE A 93 3.19 21.89 15.35
C ILE A 93 3.52 23.17 14.57
N MET A 94 4.24 23.06 13.45
CA MET A 94 4.54 24.21 12.57
C MET A 94 3.27 24.87 12.05
N TYR A 95 2.28 24.07 11.64
CA TYR A 95 0.97 24.56 11.23
C TYR A 95 0.26 25.38 12.31
N LEU A 96 0.25 24.89 13.56
CA LEU A 96 -0.34 25.60 14.70
C LEU A 96 0.46 26.86 15.08
N ASP A 97 1.73 26.96 14.69
CA ASP A 97 2.57 28.16 14.82
C ASP A 97 2.43 29.10 13.59
N GLY A 98 1.54 28.79 12.64
CA GLY A 98 1.22 29.61 11.45
C GLY A 98 2.05 29.30 10.20
N ASP A 99 2.91 28.26 10.22
CA ASP A 99 3.69 27.80 9.07
C ASP A 99 3.08 26.52 8.50
N PHE A 100 2.42 26.64 7.37
CA PHE A 100 1.82 25.53 6.63
C PHE A 100 2.49 25.24 5.28
N SER A 101 3.70 25.75 5.08
CA SER A 101 4.52 25.54 3.86
C SER A 101 4.84 24.08 3.54
N ALA A 102 4.71 23.18 4.54
CA ALA A 102 4.89 21.75 4.36
C ALA A 102 3.76 21.06 3.56
N PHE A 103 2.61 21.72 3.43
CA PHE A 103 1.41 21.18 2.77
C PHE A 103 1.27 21.73 1.36
N ASP A 104 0.66 20.95 0.48
CA ASP A 104 0.39 21.34 -0.89
C ASP A 104 -0.77 22.34 -0.95
N ASN A 105 -0.63 23.39 -1.74
CA ASN A 105 -1.56 24.52 -1.82
C ASN A 105 -2.73 24.32 -2.82
N GLY A 106 -2.74 23.22 -3.59
CA GLY A 106 -3.79 22.96 -4.57
C GLY A 106 -3.82 23.94 -5.76
N GLY A 107 -2.68 24.56 -6.09
CA GLY A 107 -2.62 25.54 -7.18
C GLY A 107 -3.07 25.00 -8.55
N GLU A 108 -3.01 23.69 -8.77
CA GLU A 108 -3.54 23.05 -9.97
C GLU A 108 -5.07 23.05 -10.08
N PHE A 109 -5.79 23.34 -8.98
CA PHE A 109 -7.26 23.43 -8.96
C PHE A 109 -7.76 24.88 -9.07
N LEU A 110 -6.87 25.85 -9.24
CA LEU A 110 -7.25 27.24 -9.49
C LEU A 110 -8.01 27.34 -10.81
N ASP A 111 -9.24 27.79 -10.74
CA ASP A 111 -10.08 28.05 -11.89
C ASP A 111 -10.76 29.43 -11.75
N PRO A 112 -10.32 30.45 -12.51
CA PRO A 112 -10.90 31.79 -12.48
C PRO A 112 -12.36 31.86 -12.97
N GLU A 113 -12.83 30.84 -13.70
CA GLU A 113 -14.20 30.77 -14.21
C GLU A 113 -15.15 30.05 -13.23
N HIS A 114 -14.61 29.46 -12.15
CA HIS A 114 -15.42 28.76 -11.16
C HIS A 114 -16.31 29.74 -10.38
N PRO A 115 -17.58 29.40 -10.10
CA PRO A 115 -18.58 30.35 -9.55
C PRO A 115 -18.19 31.01 -8.22
N PHE A 116 -17.33 30.41 -7.41
CA PHE A 116 -16.96 30.96 -6.10
C PHE A 116 -15.54 30.60 -5.62
N SER A 117 -14.91 29.54 -6.12
CA SER A 117 -13.68 29.03 -5.53
C SER A 117 -12.50 30.00 -5.69
N TYR A 118 -12.49 30.77 -6.77
CA TYR A 118 -11.48 31.80 -7.01
C TYR A 118 -11.68 33.00 -6.12
N ASP A 119 -12.93 33.52 -6.02
CA ASP A 119 -13.28 34.71 -5.24
C ASP A 119 -13.15 34.49 -3.73
N LEU A 120 -13.27 33.22 -3.26
CA LEU A 120 -13.15 32.85 -1.84
C LEU A 120 -11.76 32.33 -1.48
N ASP A 121 -10.76 32.45 -2.37
CA ASP A 121 -9.40 31.95 -2.14
C ASP A 121 -9.39 30.49 -1.64
N VAL A 122 -10.20 29.63 -2.27
CA VAL A 122 -10.31 28.23 -1.87
C VAL A 122 -9.01 27.47 -2.17
N PHE A 123 -8.34 27.78 -3.29
CA PHE A 123 -7.11 27.13 -3.76
C PHE A 123 -5.97 28.13 -3.92
N GLY A 124 -4.73 27.63 -3.89
CA GLY A 124 -3.51 28.42 -4.06
C GLY A 124 -2.80 28.74 -2.74
N ASP A 125 -1.84 29.64 -2.79
CA ASP A 125 -1.05 30.02 -1.61
C ASP A 125 -1.91 30.70 -0.56
N HIS A 126 -1.71 30.32 0.70
CA HIS A 126 -2.45 30.80 1.86
C HIS A 126 -3.96 30.52 1.86
N SER A 127 -4.46 29.75 0.89
CA SER A 127 -5.86 29.40 0.71
C SER A 127 -6.41 28.49 1.82
N PHE A 128 -7.74 28.25 1.76
CA PHE A 128 -8.40 27.30 2.65
C PHE A 128 -7.90 25.86 2.40
N PHE A 129 -7.73 25.47 1.13
CA PHE A 129 -7.16 24.18 0.76
C PHE A 129 -5.76 23.99 1.35
N HIS A 130 -4.89 24.98 1.22
CA HIS A 130 -3.51 24.92 1.75
C HIS A 130 -3.47 24.65 3.25
N ARG A 131 -4.43 25.19 3.99
CA ARG A 131 -4.54 25.01 5.45
C ARG A 131 -5.16 23.69 5.87
N ILE A 132 -6.04 23.12 5.03
CA ILE A 132 -6.78 21.89 5.32
C ILE A 132 -6.05 20.64 4.81
N ASN A 133 -5.30 20.75 3.72
CA ASN A 133 -4.76 19.62 2.99
C ASN A 133 -3.73 18.83 3.81
N ARG A 134 -4.10 17.57 4.13
CA ARG A 134 -3.27 16.55 4.77
C ARG A 134 -3.33 15.24 3.98
N THR A 135 -3.78 15.32 2.72
CA THR A 135 -3.94 14.12 1.89
C THR A 135 -2.59 13.50 1.54
N ILE A 136 -2.56 12.19 1.52
CA ILE A 136 -1.36 11.39 1.23
C ILE A 136 -1.35 10.84 -0.19
N SER A 137 -2.46 10.95 -0.92
CA SER A 137 -2.62 10.42 -2.26
C SER A 137 -3.13 11.48 -3.23
N GLY A 138 -2.76 11.36 -4.52
CA GLY A 138 -3.28 12.25 -5.57
C GLY A 138 -4.80 12.16 -5.70
N VAL A 139 -5.38 10.98 -5.52
CA VAL A 139 -6.84 10.77 -5.54
C VAL A 139 -7.51 11.44 -4.34
N GLY A 140 -6.89 11.34 -3.14
CA GLY A 140 -7.39 12.03 -1.94
C GLY A 140 -7.34 13.54 -2.10
N LYS A 141 -6.27 14.06 -2.71
CA LYS A 141 -6.11 15.47 -3.01
C LYS A 141 -7.21 15.99 -3.97
N GLU A 142 -7.49 15.26 -5.05
CA GLU A 142 -8.58 15.58 -5.97
C GLU A 142 -9.95 15.51 -5.28
N GLN A 143 -10.18 14.48 -4.46
CA GLN A 143 -11.43 14.34 -3.73
C GLN A 143 -11.61 15.45 -2.69
N LEU A 144 -10.53 15.91 -2.03
CA LEU A 144 -10.57 17.05 -1.13
C LEU A 144 -10.92 18.33 -1.91
N ALA A 145 -10.27 18.55 -3.05
CA ALA A 145 -10.59 19.70 -3.91
C ALA A 145 -12.04 19.68 -4.38
N GLN A 146 -12.53 18.54 -4.81
CA GLN A 146 -13.92 18.34 -5.19
C GLN A 146 -14.89 18.65 -4.03
N ASN A 147 -14.60 18.16 -2.83
CA ASN A 147 -15.41 18.43 -1.65
C ASN A 147 -15.48 19.93 -1.28
N LEU A 148 -14.49 20.74 -1.68
CA LEU A 148 -14.45 22.18 -1.41
C LEU A 148 -15.03 23.02 -2.55
N SER A 149 -15.13 22.49 -3.76
CA SER A 149 -15.64 23.19 -4.94
C SER A 149 -17.04 22.76 -5.36
N GLU A 150 -17.46 21.55 -5.06
CA GLU A 150 -18.80 21.07 -5.41
C GLU A 150 -19.75 21.20 -4.22
N LEU A 151 -20.90 21.88 -4.45
CA LEU A 151 -21.92 22.14 -3.43
C LEU A 151 -23.16 21.23 -3.56
N ASP A 152 -23.14 20.27 -4.48
CA ASP A 152 -24.30 19.43 -4.81
C ASP A 152 -24.44 18.26 -3.82
N MET A 153 -24.73 18.60 -2.55
CA MET A 153 -24.96 17.62 -1.50
C MET A 153 -26.37 17.74 -0.92
N THR A 154 -27.04 16.60 -0.75
CA THR A 154 -28.30 16.55 -0.02
C THR A 154 -28.07 16.77 1.48
N ARG A 155 -29.13 17.21 2.19
CA ARG A 155 -29.10 17.36 3.65
C ARG A 155 -28.61 16.09 4.37
N GLU A 156 -29.09 14.92 3.93
CA GLU A 156 -28.70 13.64 4.51
C GLU A 156 -27.19 13.38 4.36
N GLN A 157 -26.65 13.62 3.16
CA GLN A 157 -25.22 13.47 2.89
C GLN A 157 -24.36 14.42 3.72
N ILE A 158 -24.81 15.67 3.94
CA ILE A 158 -24.10 16.61 4.81
C ILE A 158 -24.05 16.12 6.26
N LEU A 159 -25.17 15.60 6.77
CA LEU A 159 -25.24 15.07 8.13
C LEU A 159 -24.38 13.80 8.30
N GLU A 160 -24.40 12.90 7.34
CA GLU A 160 -23.56 11.70 7.34
C GLU A 160 -22.07 12.06 7.30
N ARG A 161 -21.69 13.03 6.47
CA ARG A 161 -20.32 13.56 6.38
C ARG A 161 -19.90 14.23 7.68
N SER A 162 -20.76 15.06 8.27
CA SER A 162 -20.50 15.69 9.57
C SER A 162 -20.23 14.64 10.66
N ALA A 163 -21.04 13.56 10.71
CA ALA A 163 -20.82 12.45 11.64
C ALA A 163 -19.50 11.72 11.38
N ALA A 164 -19.13 11.50 10.12
CA ALA A 164 -17.86 10.89 9.73
C ALA A 164 -16.66 11.76 10.16
N LEU A 165 -16.73 13.05 9.95
CA LEU A 165 -15.68 14.00 10.36
C LEU A 165 -15.51 14.05 11.87
N GLN A 166 -16.62 14.10 12.64
CA GLN A 166 -16.58 14.07 14.10
C GLN A 166 -15.99 12.76 14.61
N GLU A 167 -16.35 11.63 14.02
CA GLU A 167 -15.77 10.34 14.38
C GLU A 167 -14.26 10.32 14.12
N LEU A 168 -13.82 10.72 12.93
CA LEU A 168 -12.40 10.78 12.58
C LEU A 168 -11.63 11.80 13.42
N ALA A 169 -12.21 12.96 13.75
CA ALA A 169 -11.59 13.94 14.63
C ALA A 169 -11.25 13.33 16.00
N ASN A 170 -12.11 12.45 16.53
CA ASN A 170 -11.87 11.75 17.79
C ASN A 170 -10.90 10.55 17.67
N LYS A 171 -10.58 10.09 16.46
CA LYS A 171 -9.66 8.96 16.20
C LYS A 171 -8.23 9.45 15.90
N GLU A 172 -7.64 10.18 16.83
CA GLU A 172 -6.32 10.80 16.67
C GLU A 172 -5.23 9.81 16.25
N ALA A 173 -5.13 8.66 16.94
CA ALA A 173 -4.13 7.64 16.64
C ALA A 173 -4.27 7.09 15.21
N PHE A 174 -5.50 6.90 14.73
CA PHE A 174 -5.78 6.45 13.37
C PHE A 174 -5.30 7.48 12.34
N ARG A 175 -5.66 8.76 12.48
CA ARG A 175 -5.24 9.82 11.55
C ARG A 175 -3.73 9.98 11.51
N GLN A 176 -3.06 10.00 12.67
CA GLN A 176 -1.60 10.11 12.74
C GLN A 176 -0.89 8.91 12.11
N ASN A 177 -1.40 7.69 12.31
CA ASN A 177 -0.83 6.50 11.70
C ASN A 177 -1.06 6.47 10.19
N PHE A 178 -2.22 6.91 9.73
CA PHE A 178 -2.54 7.05 8.31
C PHE A 178 -1.57 8.03 7.62
N ALA A 179 -1.37 9.22 8.18
CA ALA A 179 -0.41 10.20 7.70
C ALA A 179 1.03 9.66 7.69
N ALA A 180 1.44 8.96 8.76
CA ALA A 180 2.78 8.37 8.87
C ALA A 180 3.05 7.29 7.82
N TYR A 181 2.08 6.42 7.53
CA TYR A 181 2.19 5.45 6.43
C TYR A 181 2.13 6.12 5.07
N GLY A 182 1.40 7.23 4.94
CA GLY A 182 1.31 8.02 3.73
C GLY A 182 2.65 8.58 3.25
N ARG A 183 3.59 8.86 4.17
CA ARG A 183 4.95 9.34 3.82
C ARG A 183 5.80 8.30 3.07
N ASP A 184 5.49 7.03 3.20
CA ASP A 184 6.14 5.96 2.45
C ASP A 184 5.52 5.76 1.06
N VAL A 185 4.43 6.47 0.76
CA VAL A 185 3.73 6.38 -0.52
C VAL A 185 4.51 7.16 -1.58
N SER A 186 5.09 6.42 -2.52
CA SER A 186 5.88 6.97 -3.63
C SER A 186 5.20 6.84 -4.99
N PHE A 187 3.97 6.33 -5.01
CA PHE A 187 3.26 5.98 -6.24
C PHE A 187 1.85 6.56 -6.26
N ASP A 188 1.51 7.21 -7.36
CA ASP A 188 0.15 7.71 -7.58
C ASP A 188 -0.76 6.58 -8.10
N LEU A 189 -1.77 6.20 -7.28
CA LEU A 189 -2.76 5.18 -7.65
C LEU A 189 -3.60 5.58 -8.88
N LYS A 190 -3.73 6.85 -9.20
CA LYS A 190 -4.43 7.32 -10.40
C LYS A 190 -3.80 6.76 -11.68
N ARG A 191 -2.50 6.56 -11.69
CA ARG A 191 -1.79 5.93 -12.83
C ARG A 191 -2.24 4.49 -13.09
N LEU A 192 -2.84 3.83 -12.10
CA LEU A 192 -3.39 2.48 -12.25
C LEU A 192 -4.73 2.47 -12.98
N LEU A 193 -5.45 3.59 -12.97
CA LEU A 193 -6.76 3.72 -13.61
C LEU A 193 -6.65 4.05 -15.10
N ASN A 194 -5.44 4.29 -15.62
CA ASN A 194 -5.24 4.57 -17.04
C ASN A 194 -5.63 3.39 -17.92
N ASP A 195 -6.19 3.68 -19.08
CA ASP A 195 -6.84 2.77 -20.04
C ASP A 195 -6.07 1.50 -20.44
N GLN A 196 -4.76 1.46 -20.25
CA GLN A 196 -3.93 0.30 -20.60
C GLN A 196 -4.22 -0.95 -19.74
N LEU A 197 -4.62 -0.74 -18.46
CA LEU A 197 -5.04 -1.86 -17.59
C LEU A 197 -6.44 -2.35 -17.91
N VAL A 198 -7.35 -1.43 -18.26
CA VAL A 198 -8.76 -1.72 -18.52
C VAL A 198 -8.94 -2.42 -19.88
N ASN A 199 -8.18 -2.01 -20.90
CA ASN A 199 -8.37 -2.44 -22.29
C ASN A 199 -7.57 -3.69 -22.73
N SER A 200 -6.95 -4.44 -21.81
CA SER A 200 -6.13 -5.58 -22.21
C SER A 200 -6.96 -6.80 -22.63
N LYS A 201 -6.55 -7.41 -23.72
CA LYS A 201 -7.15 -8.62 -24.29
C LYS A 201 -7.17 -9.77 -23.28
N LYS A 202 -8.33 -10.42 -23.11
CA LYS A 202 -8.46 -11.66 -22.33
C LYS A 202 -7.50 -12.73 -22.92
N SER A 203 -6.64 -13.30 -22.11
CA SER A 203 -5.76 -14.37 -22.55
C SER A 203 -6.53 -15.67 -22.72
N LYS A 204 -6.24 -16.39 -23.80
CA LYS A 204 -6.80 -17.75 -24.04
C LYS A 204 -6.42 -18.73 -22.93
N LEU A 205 -5.36 -18.45 -22.16
CA LEU A 205 -4.90 -19.26 -21.02
C LEU A 205 -5.84 -19.22 -19.81
N THR A 206 -6.79 -18.27 -19.73
CA THR A 206 -7.76 -18.20 -18.62
C THR A 206 -8.86 -19.25 -18.72
N ASN A 207 -9.08 -19.85 -19.89
CA ASN A 207 -10.12 -20.82 -20.14
C ASN A 207 -9.93 -22.11 -19.32
N MET A 208 -11.05 -22.79 -19.01
CA MET A 208 -11.03 -24.07 -18.28
C MET A 208 -10.26 -25.14 -19.05
N LEU A 209 -10.40 -25.19 -20.39
CA LEU A 209 -9.69 -26.12 -21.25
C LEU A 209 -8.17 -26.01 -21.13
N SER A 210 -7.64 -24.79 -21.13
CA SER A 210 -6.19 -24.56 -20.94
C SER A 210 -5.70 -25.02 -19.57
N LYS A 211 -6.52 -24.84 -18.49
CA LYS A 211 -6.20 -25.37 -17.16
C LYS A 211 -6.08 -26.90 -17.19
N VAL A 212 -7.02 -27.59 -17.82
CA VAL A 212 -7.01 -29.04 -17.93
C VAL A 212 -5.81 -29.53 -18.73
N ILE A 213 -5.48 -28.88 -19.85
CA ILE A 213 -4.30 -29.21 -20.67
C ILE A 213 -3.01 -29.06 -19.84
N LEU A 214 -2.84 -27.93 -19.10
CA LEU A 214 -1.67 -27.71 -18.27
C LEU A 214 -1.54 -28.77 -17.15
N LEU A 215 -2.65 -29.17 -16.53
CA LEU A 215 -2.66 -30.22 -15.52
C LEU A 215 -2.30 -31.59 -16.11
N LEU A 216 -2.89 -31.93 -17.24
CA LEU A 216 -2.64 -33.22 -17.89
C LEU A 216 -1.19 -33.34 -18.39
N THR A 217 -0.66 -32.30 -19.04
CA THR A 217 0.73 -32.32 -19.53
C THR A 217 1.72 -32.44 -18.38
N SER A 218 1.54 -31.65 -17.29
CA SER A 218 2.38 -31.75 -16.11
C SER A 218 2.26 -33.12 -15.42
N GLY A 219 1.04 -33.63 -15.28
CA GLY A 219 0.78 -34.94 -14.68
C GLY A 219 1.42 -36.10 -15.50
N VAL A 220 1.25 -36.10 -16.81
CA VAL A 220 1.88 -37.09 -17.70
C VAL A 220 3.40 -37.07 -17.57
N THR A 221 4.02 -35.88 -17.52
CA THR A 221 5.47 -35.78 -17.38
C THR A 221 5.94 -36.30 -16.01
N LEU A 222 5.26 -35.97 -14.92
CA LEU A 222 5.61 -36.48 -13.59
C LEU A 222 5.45 -38.00 -13.49
N VAL A 223 4.35 -38.53 -14.02
CA VAL A 223 4.11 -39.99 -14.08
C VAL A 223 5.14 -40.68 -14.94
N SER A 224 5.53 -40.10 -16.09
CA SER A 224 6.56 -40.70 -16.94
C SER A 224 7.93 -40.76 -16.27
N PHE A 225 8.29 -39.74 -15.47
CA PHE A 225 9.52 -39.80 -14.64
C PHE A 225 9.45 -40.94 -13.63
N LEU A 226 8.32 -41.12 -12.95
CA LEU A 226 8.15 -42.25 -12.01
C LEU A 226 8.27 -43.60 -12.72
N LEU A 227 7.61 -43.77 -13.87
CA LEU A 227 7.68 -45.02 -14.61
C LEU A 227 9.10 -45.29 -15.15
N ALA A 228 9.87 -44.28 -15.50
CA ALA A 228 11.26 -44.43 -15.92
C ALA A 228 12.18 -44.80 -14.75
N ILE A 229 11.93 -44.28 -13.50
CA ILE A 229 12.67 -44.68 -12.29
C ILE A 229 12.48 -46.18 -11.99
N PHE A 230 11.30 -46.73 -12.27
CA PHE A 230 11.00 -48.16 -12.11
C PHE A 230 11.30 -49.02 -13.36
N ASP A 231 12.06 -48.49 -14.34
CA ASP A 231 12.44 -49.14 -15.56
C ASP A 231 11.26 -49.66 -16.42
N VAL A 232 10.05 -49.10 -16.26
CA VAL A 232 8.86 -49.48 -17.03
C VAL A 232 8.88 -48.85 -18.42
N ILE A 233 9.47 -47.64 -18.55
CA ILE A 233 9.64 -46.94 -19.82
C ILE A 233 11.05 -46.40 -19.98
N PRO A 234 11.56 -46.21 -21.22
CA PRO A 234 12.86 -45.60 -21.45
C PRO A 234 12.95 -44.18 -20.92
N ALA A 235 14.08 -43.77 -20.29
CA ALA A 235 14.33 -42.44 -19.78
C ALA A 235 14.27 -41.33 -20.85
N SER A 236 14.37 -41.67 -22.13
CA SER A 236 14.22 -40.73 -23.24
C SER A 236 12.81 -40.11 -23.31
N ILE A 237 11.76 -40.85 -22.92
CA ILE A 237 10.37 -40.36 -22.96
C ILE A 237 10.14 -39.19 -22.00
N PRO A 238 10.39 -39.30 -20.67
CA PRO A 238 10.27 -38.16 -19.78
C PRO A 238 11.25 -37.03 -20.14
N GLY A 239 12.45 -37.33 -20.62
CA GLY A 239 13.42 -36.34 -21.11
C GLY A 239 12.87 -35.51 -22.27
N PHE A 240 12.21 -36.16 -23.25
CA PHE A 240 11.56 -35.46 -24.37
C PHE A 240 10.38 -34.59 -23.90
N LEU A 241 9.50 -35.12 -23.04
CA LEU A 241 8.38 -34.35 -22.47
C LEU A 241 8.86 -33.13 -21.69
N PHE A 242 9.91 -33.29 -20.88
CA PHE A 242 10.55 -32.24 -20.13
C PHE A 242 11.09 -31.13 -21.06
N ALA A 243 11.85 -31.49 -22.08
CA ALA A 243 12.39 -30.56 -23.07
C ALA A 243 11.26 -29.84 -23.85
N PHE A 244 10.21 -30.56 -24.21
CA PHE A 244 9.04 -30.01 -24.92
C PHE A 244 8.31 -28.97 -24.07
N GLN A 245 8.13 -29.21 -22.75
CA GLN A 245 7.52 -28.22 -21.84
C GLN A 245 8.37 -26.94 -21.68
N ILE A 246 9.70 -27.09 -21.63
CA ILE A 246 10.61 -25.94 -21.64
C ILE A 246 10.46 -25.15 -22.95
N LEU A 247 10.43 -25.81 -24.07
CA LEU A 247 10.26 -25.15 -25.38
C LEU A 247 8.96 -24.35 -25.47
N ILE A 248 7.84 -24.92 -24.99
CA ILE A 248 6.57 -24.18 -24.90
C ILE A 248 6.73 -22.95 -24.00
N SER A 249 7.34 -23.08 -22.82
CA SER A 249 7.55 -21.96 -21.91
C SER A 249 8.41 -20.85 -22.54
N ILE A 250 9.40 -21.19 -23.34
CA ILE A 250 10.21 -20.22 -24.10
C ILE A 250 9.36 -19.49 -25.16
N LEU A 251 8.45 -20.17 -25.86
CA LEU A 251 7.56 -19.55 -26.85
C LEU A 251 6.65 -18.47 -26.21
N TYR A 252 6.30 -18.63 -24.94
CA TYR A 252 5.53 -17.63 -24.17
C TYR A 252 6.38 -16.56 -23.49
N ALA A 253 7.71 -16.54 -23.69
CA ALA A 253 8.61 -15.61 -23.02
C ALA A 253 8.26 -14.14 -23.30
N LYS A 254 7.81 -13.78 -24.49
CA LYS A 254 7.37 -12.42 -24.82
C LYS A 254 6.18 -11.97 -23.98
N SER A 255 5.14 -12.80 -23.89
CA SER A 255 3.97 -12.50 -23.04
C SER A 255 4.36 -12.33 -21.57
N PHE A 256 5.42 -12.99 -21.14
CA PHE A 256 5.94 -12.91 -19.81
C PHE A 256 6.62 -11.55 -19.53
N THR A 257 7.43 -11.08 -20.47
CA THR A 257 8.10 -9.77 -20.36
C THR A 257 7.10 -8.61 -20.34
N ASP A 258 6.04 -8.70 -21.15
CA ASP A 258 4.97 -7.70 -21.16
C ASP A 258 4.26 -7.64 -19.79
N ILE A 259 3.97 -8.81 -19.20
CA ILE A 259 3.35 -8.95 -17.88
C ILE A 259 4.28 -8.41 -16.77
N GLU A 260 5.57 -8.74 -16.82
CA GLU A 260 6.57 -8.31 -15.83
C GLU A 260 6.66 -6.77 -15.76
N HIS A 261 6.69 -6.12 -16.92
CA HIS A 261 6.72 -4.66 -17.00
C HIS A 261 5.41 -4.03 -16.44
N GLU A 262 4.26 -4.59 -16.80
CA GLU A 262 2.96 -4.14 -16.31
C GLU A 262 2.81 -4.33 -14.79
N ILE A 263 3.18 -5.52 -14.27
CA ILE A 263 3.10 -5.83 -12.84
C ILE A 263 4.10 -5.02 -12.02
N GLY A 264 5.32 -4.77 -12.53
CA GLY A 264 6.36 -4.07 -11.79
C GLY A 264 5.92 -2.67 -11.33
N ASN A 265 5.20 -1.95 -12.17
CA ASN A 265 4.64 -0.64 -11.85
C ASN A 265 3.47 -0.74 -10.86
N LEU A 266 2.56 -1.70 -11.07
CA LEU A 266 1.44 -1.98 -10.18
C LEU A 266 1.91 -2.34 -8.76
N PHE A 267 2.90 -3.22 -8.66
CA PHE A 267 3.39 -3.73 -7.38
C PHE A 267 4.06 -2.66 -6.53
N LYS A 268 4.86 -1.78 -7.14
CA LYS A 268 5.47 -0.65 -6.41
C LYS A 268 4.41 0.23 -5.77
N GLY A 269 3.33 0.53 -6.53
CA GLY A 269 2.21 1.28 -6.03
C GLY A 269 1.54 0.60 -4.85
N PHE A 270 1.12 -0.63 -5.03
CA PHE A 270 0.37 -1.37 -4.01
C PHE A 270 1.15 -1.69 -2.75
N LYS A 271 2.46 -1.93 -2.86
CA LYS A 271 3.30 -2.18 -1.70
C LYS A 271 3.35 -0.97 -0.76
N SER A 272 3.34 0.25 -1.29
CA SER A 272 3.35 1.48 -0.48
C SER A 272 2.01 1.70 0.24
N TYR A 273 0.88 1.31 -0.35
CA TYR A 273 -0.45 1.46 0.27
C TYR A 273 -0.88 0.30 1.17
N ARG A 274 -0.14 -0.80 1.20
CA ARG A 274 -0.53 -1.99 1.98
C ARG A 274 -0.79 -1.68 3.46
N ASN A 275 0.12 -0.95 4.10
CA ASN A 275 -0.01 -0.61 5.52
C ASN A 275 -1.23 0.29 5.79
N ILE A 276 -1.60 1.13 4.83
CA ILE A 276 -2.78 1.98 4.88
C ILE A 276 -4.04 1.13 4.83
N PHE A 277 -4.13 0.19 3.89
CA PHE A 277 -5.28 -0.72 3.82
C PHE A 277 -5.38 -1.62 5.06
N GLU A 278 -4.25 -2.14 5.58
CA GLU A 278 -4.25 -2.91 6.83
C GLU A 278 -4.68 -2.07 8.04
N LEU A 279 -4.36 -0.76 8.05
CA LEU A 279 -4.81 0.17 9.08
C LEU A 279 -6.33 0.39 9.01
N ILE A 280 -6.89 0.61 7.81
CA ILE A 280 -8.32 0.80 7.61
C ILE A 280 -9.09 -0.49 7.93
N ASP A 281 -8.57 -1.65 7.55
CA ASP A 281 -9.21 -2.95 7.83
C ASP A 281 -9.38 -3.20 9.32
N LYS A 282 -8.37 -2.87 10.12
CA LYS A 282 -8.38 -3.05 11.58
C LYS A 282 -9.25 -2.03 12.32
N GLU A 283 -9.52 -0.89 11.71
CA GLU A 283 -10.28 0.18 12.35
C GLU A 283 -11.78 -0.13 12.33
N GLN A 284 -12.48 0.21 13.41
CA GLN A 284 -13.93 0.10 13.50
C GLN A 284 -14.57 1.47 13.36
N PHE A 285 -15.38 1.64 12.32
CA PHE A 285 -16.14 2.86 12.07
C PHE A 285 -17.60 2.67 12.50
N LYS A 286 -18.19 3.75 13.03
CA LYS A 286 -19.58 3.81 13.46
C LYS A 286 -20.46 4.63 12.52
N SER A 287 -19.89 5.70 11.94
CA SER A 287 -20.59 6.53 10.97
C SER A 287 -20.89 5.74 9.69
N LYS A 288 -22.03 6.03 9.09
CA LYS A 288 -22.52 5.32 7.89
C LYS A 288 -21.53 5.50 6.73
N GLU A 289 -21.13 6.74 6.42
CA GLU A 289 -20.22 7.04 5.30
C GLU A 289 -18.89 6.27 5.42
N LEU A 290 -18.26 6.25 6.60
CA LEU A 290 -17.00 5.52 6.80
C LEU A 290 -17.17 4.00 6.76
N SER A 291 -18.29 3.49 7.28
CA SER A 291 -18.60 2.05 7.25
C SER A 291 -18.83 1.57 5.83
N GLU A 292 -19.56 2.32 5.01
CA GLU A 292 -19.79 2.02 3.60
C GLU A 292 -18.50 2.08 2.78
N LEU A 293 -17.64 3.10 3.02
CA LEU A 293 -16.34 3.18 2.37
C LEU A 293 -15.43 2.01 2.74
N LYS A 294 -15.42 1.61 4.01
CA LYS A 294 -14.69 0.42 4.45
C LYS A 294 -15.27 -0.84 3.80
N GLU A 295 -16.57 -0.97 3.73
CA GLU A 295 -17.24 -2.10 3.10
C GLU A 295 -16.87 -2.21 1.62
N GLN A 296 -16.83 -1.11 0.86
CA GLN A 296 -16.34 -1.10 -0.53
C GLN A 296 -14.93 -1.66 -0.69
N LEU A 297 -14.07 -1.50 0.30
CA LEU A 297 -12.70 -2.03 0.29
C LEU A 297 -12.62 -3.52 0.67
N PHE A 298 -13.50 -4.02 1.57
CA PHE A 298 -13.32 -5.30 2.26
C PHE A 298 -14.55 -6.23 2.27
N GLN A 299 -15.66 -5.87 1.60
CA GLN A 299 -16.93 -6.61 1.63
C GLN A 299 -16.77 -8.07 1.25
N ASP A 300 -16.02 -8.36 0.20
CA ASP A 300 -15.78 -9.73 -0.26
C ASP A 300 -14.51 -10.28 0.40
N LYS A 301 -14.64 -11.37 1.16
CA LYS A 301 -13.49 -12.03 1.81
C LYS A 301 -12.48 -12.57 0.81
N ASP A 302 -12.93 -12.99 -0.36
CA ASP A 302 -12.09 -13.57 -1.40
C ASP A 302 -11.54 -12.53 -2.38
N ILE A 303 -12.27 -11.43 -2.60
CA ILE A 303 -11.95 -10.37 -3.58
C ILE A 303 -11.96 -9.00 -2.91
N ASN A 304 -11.18 -8.82 -1.86
CA ASN A 304 -10.95 -7.51 -1.26
C ASN A 304 -9.59 -6.94 -1.70
N VAL A 305 -9.37 -5.70 -1.36
CA VAL A 305 -8.14 -4.96 -1.71
C VAL A 305 -6.89 -5.70 -1.22
N LEU A 306 -6.84 -6.18 0.03
CA LEU A 306 -5.67 -6.86 0.61
C LEU A 306 -5.44 -8.24 0.00
N SER A 307 -6.48 -9.04 -0.22
CA SER A 307 -6.38 -10.37 -0.85
C SER A 307 -5.90 -10.25 -2.30
N SER A 308 -6.40 -9.25 -3.05
CA SER A 308 -6.00 -8.99 -4.42
C SER A 308 -4.53 -8.57 -4.52
N PHE A 309 -4.06 -7.74 -3.60
CA PHE A 309 -2.66 -7.34 -3.54
C PHE A 309 -1.74 -8.47 -3.09
N GLY A 310 -2.19 -9.30 -2.15
CA GLY A 310 -1.47 -10.50 -1.74
C GLY A 310 -1.26 -11.47 -2.91
N ARG A 311 -2.28 -11.67 -3.74
CA ARG A 311 -2.18 -12.49 -4.96
C ARG A 311 -1.20 -11.90 -5.97
N LEU A 312 -1.26 -10.58 -6.21
CA LEU A 312 -0.33 -9.89 -7.11
C LEU A 312 1.12 -9.98 -6.62
N ALA A 313 1.34 -9.76 -5.32
CA ALA A 313 2.65 -9.90 -4.70
C ALA A 313 3.23 -11.31 -4.85
N ASN A 314 2.39 -12.35 -4.68
CA ASN A 314 2.78 -13.74 -4.89
C ASN A 314 3.15 -14.01 -6.36
N ILE A 315 2.38 -13.49 -7.31
CA ILE A 315 2.70 -13.61 -8.74
C ILE A 315 4.06 -12.98 -9.02
N LEU A 316 4.31 -11.76 -8.54
CA LEU A 316 5.57 -11.05 -8.75
C LEU A 316 6.77 -11.78 -8.12
N SER A 317 6.64 -12.22 -6.86
CA SER A 317 7.71 -12.99 -6.21
C SER A 317 8.08 -14.26 -6.99
N ASN A 318 7.10 -14.87 -7.65
CA ASN A 318 7.34 -16.02 -8.52
C ASN A 318 7.98 -15.62 -9.88
N LEU A 319 7.70 -14.40 -10.37
CA LEU A 319 8.36 -13.85 -11.55
C LEU A 319 9.86 -13.60 -11.29
N ASP A 320 10.20 -12.99 -10.16
CA ASP A 320 11.60 -12.72 -9.77
C ASP A 320 12.45 -13.99 -9.71
N GLN A 321 11.86 -15.13 -9.26
CA GLN A 321 12.55 -16.42 -9.20
C GLN A 321 12.91 -17.00 -10.58
N ARG A 322 12.28 -16.53 -11.67
CA ARG A 322 12.57 -16.96 -13.04
C ARG A 322 13.98 -16.56 -13.49
N ALA A 323 14.55 -15.50 -12.93
CA ALA A 323 15.93 -15.09 -13.21
C ALA A 323 16.96 -16.16 -12.88
N ASN A 324 16.63 -17.11 -12.00
CA ASN A 324 17.47 -18.26 -11.72
C ASN A 324 17.23 -19.36 -12.77
N LEU A 325 18.24 -19.58 -13.64
CA LEU A 325 18.17 -20.55 -14.75
C LEU A 325 17.86 -21.98 -14.29
N VAL A 326 18.38 -22.40 -13.15
CA VAL A 326 18.15 -23.73 -12.60
C VAL A 326 16.68 -23.88 -12.21
N ILE A 327 16.14 -22.89 -11.49
CA ILE A 327 14.73 -22.89 -11.10
C ILE A 327 13.84 -22.85 -12.36
N PHE A 328 14.18 -22.02 -13.35
CA PHE A 328 13.45 -21.95 -14.62
C PHE A 328 13.36 -23.31 -15.31
N ILE A 329 14.51 -24.00 -15.51
CA ILE A 329 14.57 -25.29 -16.20
C ILE A 329 13.71 -26.34 -15.48
N PHE A 330 13.94 -26.53 -14.17
CA PHE A 330 13.23 -27.57 -13.42
C PHE A 330 11.74 -27.32 -13.28
N THR A 331 11.34 -26.07 -12.99
CA THR A 331 9.93 -25.77 -12.77
C THR A 331 9.13 -25.74 -14.08
N ASN A 332 9.71 -25.28 -15.18
CA ASN A 332 9.02 -25.30 -16.47
C ASN A 332 9.07 -26.69 -17.14
N GLY A 333 10.18 -27.43 -17.01
CA GLY A 333 10.28 -28.77 -17.53
C GLY A 333 9.37 -29.79 -16.83
N LEU A 334 9.03 -29.57 -15.56
CA LEU A 334 8.16 -30.48 -14.79
C LEU A 334 6.67 -30.10 -14.86
N TYR A 335 6.32 -28.82 -14.76
CA TYR A 335 4.92 -28.40 -14.63
C TYR A 335 4.55 -27.07 -15.30
N MET A 336 5.37 -26.56 -16.23
CA MET A 336 5.08 -25.36 -17.03
C MET A 336 4.73 -24.15 -16.15
N ARG A 337 5.55 -23.87 -15.13
CA ARG A 337 5.32 -22.81 -14.13
C ARG A 337 4.98 -21.45 -14.76
N ASP A 338 5.68 -21.05 -15.81
CA ASP A 338 5.47 -19.76 -16.46
C ASP A 338 4.05 -19.61 -17.01
N LEU A 339 3.49 -20.67 -17.60
CA LEU A 339 2.12 -20.63 -18.11
C LEU A 339 1.09 -20.54 -16.98
N TRP A 340 1.37 -21.20 -15.84
CA TRP A 340 0.53 -21.05 -14.65
C TRP A 340 0.58 -19.63 -14.07
N LEU A 341 1.74 -18.97 -14.10
CA LEU A 341 1.91 -17.59 -13.66
C LEU A 341 1.16 -16.62 -14.59
N ILE A 342 1.31 -16.78 -15.92
CA ILE A 342 0.57 -16.00 -16.91
C ILE A 342 -0.95 -16.17 -16.69
N ARG A 343 -1.41 -17.41 -16.52
CA ARG A 343 -2.82 -17.69 -16.23
C ARG A 343 -3.29 -17.01 -14.95
N SER A 344 -2.51 -17.13 -13.87
CA SER A 344 -2.83 -16.54 -12.57
C SER A 344 -2.92 -15.01 -12.64
N TYR A 345 -2.01 -14.38 -13.39
CA TYR A 345 -2.04 -12.95 -13.64
C TYR A 345 -3.30 -12.50 -14.38
N TYR A 346 -3.62 -13.10 -15.52
CA TYR A 346 -4.81 -12.73 -16.28
C TYR A 346 -6.11 -13.04 -15.53
N LYS A 347 -6.13 -14.08 -14.70
CA LYS A 347 -7.25 -14.36 -13.81
C LYS A 347 -7.39 -13.27 -12.74
N TRP A 348 -6.27 -12.91 -12.09
CA TRP A 348 -6.25 -11.80 -11.14
C TRP A 348 -6.72 -10.50 -11.82
N LYS A 349 -6.19 -10.19 -12.99
CA LYS A 349 -6.54 -8.98 -13.74
C LYS A 349 -8.04 -8.91 -14.05
N SER A 350 -8.64 -9.99 -14.51
CA SER A 350 -10.06 -10.02 -14.85
C SER A 350 -11.01 -9.77 -13.69
N TYR A 351 -10.59 -10.07 -12.45
CA TYR A 351 -11.40 -9.84 -11.25
C TYR A 351 -11.06 -8.52 -10.55
N SER A 352 -9.78 -8.17 -10.48
CA SER A 352 -9.34 -7.05 -9.67
C SER A 352 -9.46 -5.70 -10.37
N VAL A 353 -9.38 -5.66 -11.70
CA VAL A 353 -9.47 -4.39 -12.46
C VAL A 353 -10.85 -3.75 -12.34
N GLU A 354 -11.92 -4.54 -12.34
CA GLU A 354 -13.29 -4.02 -12.17
C GLU A 354 -13.48 -3.34 -10.80
N HIS A 355 -12.85 -3.87 -9.76
CA HIS A 355 -12.94 -3.33 -8.40
C HIS A 355 -11.90 -2.24 -8.11
N LEU A 356 -10.83 -2.17 -8.92
CA LEU A 356 -9.70 -1.28 -8.65
C LEU A 356 -10.13 0.19 -8.60
N LYS A 357 -11.00 0.62 -9.52
CA LYS A 357 -11.53 1.98 -9.54
C LYS A 357 -12.27 2.32 -8.24
N MET A 358 -13.17 1.45 -7.82
CA MET A 358 -13.94 1.58 -6.58
C MET A 358 -13.01 1.66 -5.35
N TRP A 359 -11.98 0.80 -5.29
CA TRP A 359 -11.02 0.83 -4.17
C TRP A 359 -10.19 2.11 -4.11
N VAL A 360 -9.76 2.61 -5.27
CA VAL A 360 -9.00 3.86 -5.36
C VAL A 360 -9.86 5.06 -4.99
N GLU A 361 -11.11 5.12 -5.46
CA GLU A 361 -12.07 6.17 -5.12
C GLU A 361 -12.44 6.14 -3.62
N ALA A 362 -12.69 4.94 -3.06
CA ALA A 362 -12.99 4.80 -1.64
C ALA A 362 -11.81 5.24 -0.76
N LEU A 363 -10.58 4.89 -1.14
CA LEU A 363 -9.38 5.37 -0.45
C LEU A 363 -9.26 6.90 -0.55
N GLY A 364 -9.49 7.48 -1.73
CA GLY A 364 -9.44 8.92 -1.93
C GLY A 364 -10.44 9.67 -1.04
N LYS A 365 -11.67 9.15 -0.92
CA LYS A 365 -12.69 9.71 -0.02
C LYS A 365 -12.29 9.63 1.45
N ILE A 366 -11.75 8.49 1.90
CA ILE A 366 -11.24 8.34 3.28
C ILE A 366 -10.09 9.31 3.54
N ASP A 367 -9.16 9.47 2.60
CA ASP A 367 -8.01 10.38 2.68
C ASP A 367 -8.46 11.84 2.80
N ALA A 368 -9.41 12.27 1.97
CA ALA A 368 -10.00 13.61 2.04
C ALA A 368 -10.73 13.85 3.38
N LEU A 369 -11.52 12.87 3.87
CA LEU A 369 -12.20 12.96 5.17
C LEU A 369 -11.21 13.04 6.34
N ILE A 370 -10.11 12.28 6.31
CA ILE A 370 -9.03 12.36 7.32
C ILE A 370 -8.40 13.75 7.32
N SER A 371 -8.17 14.33 6.16
CA SER A 371 -7.64 15.67 5.98
C SER A 371 -8.55 16.72 6.66
N MET A 372 -9.84 16.72 6.31
CA MET A 372 -10.84 17.62 6.92
C MET A 372 -10.99 17.40 8.42
N ALA A 373 -11.00 16.15 8.88
CA ALA A 373 -11.10 15.81 10.30
C ALA A 373 -9.85 16.22 11.11
N THR A 374 -8.68 16.26 10.48
CA THR A 374 -7.46 16.76 11.12
C THR A 374 -7.53 18.26 11.33
N TYR A 375 -8.07 19.01 10.36
CA TYR A 375 -8.36 20.42 10.52
C TYR A 375 -9.36 20.65 11.67
N ALA A 376 -10.48 19.95 11.69
CA ALA A 376 -11.48 20.06 12.76
C ALA A 376 -10.90 19.72 14.15
N TYR A 377 -10.01 18.74 14.24
CA TYR A 377 -9.30 18.42 15.49
C TYR A 377 -8.38 19.56 15.94
N ASN A 378 -7.68 20.21 15.02
CA ASN A 378 -6.77 21.31 15.32
C ASN A 378 -7.50 22.60 15.75
N HIS A 379 -8.75 22.77 15.29
CA HIS A 379 -9.60 23.93 15.52
C HIS A 379 -10.85 23.58 16.35
N PRO A 380 -10.69 23.23 17.64
CA PRO A 380 -11.80 22.84 18.50
C PRO A 380 -12.75 24.00 18.83
N GLU A 381 -12.35 25.23 18.54
CA GLU A 381 -13.17 26.44 18.64
C GLU A 381 -14.22 26.56 17.54
N CYS A 382 -14.03 25.87 16.41
CA CYS A 382 -14.99 25.88 15.30
C CYS A 382 -16.15 24.93 15.58
N ASN A 383 -17.37 25.40 15.36
CA ASN A 383 -18.58 24.59 15.48
C ASN A 383 -18.99 24.03 14.12
N TYR A 384 -19.65 22.87 14.14
CA TYR A 384 -20.31 22.35 12.95
C TYR A 384 -21.62 23.11 12.70
N ALA A 385 -21.90 23.43 11.44
CA ALA A 385 -23.14 24.09 11.07
C ALA A 385 -24.35 23.21 11.38
N GLU A 386 -25.41 23.83 11.92
CA GLU A 386 -26.72 23.19 12.10
C GLU A 386 -27.58 23.45 10.86
N LEU A 387 -28.20 22.43 10.31
CA LEU A 387 -29.04 22.55 9.15
C LEU A 387 -30.49 22.83 9.58
N SER A 388 -31.04 23.99 9.14
CA SER A 388 -32.43 24.33 9.40
C SER A 388 -33.41 23.36 8.71
N GLU A 389 -34.59 23.17 9.30
CA GLU A 389 -35.66 22.32 8.71
C GLU A 389 -36.59 23.10 7.77
N GLY A 390 -36.40 24.43 7.65
CA GLY A 390 -37.24 25.32 6.82
C GLY A 390 -37.01 25.14 5.32
N LEU A 391 -38.02 25.55 4.52
CA LEU A 391 -37.92 25.57 3.07
C LEU A 391 -37.22 26.85 2.54
N GLU A 392 -37.12 27.88 3.38
CA GLU A 392 -36.43 29.13 3.03
C GLU A 392 -34.94 29.05 3.43
N PRO A 393 -34.05 29.58 2.58
CA PRO A 393 -32.63 29.63 2.92
C PRO A 393 -32.43 30.62 4.09
N VAL A 394 -32.01 30.11 5.21
CA VAL A 394 -31.67 30.91 6.42
C VAL A 394 -30.19 30.76 6.67
N PHE A 395 -29.51 31.90 6.86
CA PHE A 395 -28.15 31.94 7.38
C PHE A 395 -28.16 32.76 8.67
N GLU A 396 -27.97 32.07 9.78
CA GLU A 396 -27.83 32.66 11.10
C GLU A 396 -26.47 32.29 11.66
N ALA A 397 -25.71 33.25 12.12
CA ALA A 397 -24.40 32.99 12.70
C ALA A 397 -24.16 33.98 13.86
N ASP A 398 -23.78 33.42 15.01
CA ASP A 398 -23.32 34.18 16.16
C ASP A 398 -21.79 34.17 16.19
N GLU A 399 -21.15 35.31 16.44
CA GLU A 399 -19.68 35.43 16.52
C GLU A 399 -18.95 34.89 15.27
N CYS A 400 -19.51 35.14 14.07
CA CYS A 400 -18.92 34.68 12.82
C CYS A 400 -17.70 35.52 12.46
N TYR A 401 -16.56 34.85 12.31
CA TYR A 401 -15.33 35.52 11.87
C TYR A 401 -14.62 34.71 10.78
N HIS A 402 -13.74 35.39 10.06
CA HIS A 402 -12.97 34.73 9.02
C HIS A 402 -11.95 33.76 9.64
N PRO A 403 -11.90 32.46 9.26
CA PRO A 403 -11.11 31.44 9.94
C PRO A 403 -9.58 31.68 9.87
N PHE A 404 -9.13 32.64 9.08
CA PHE A 404 -7.71 32.97 8.91
C PHE A 404 -7.28 34.22 9.68
N LEU A 405 -8.21 34.88 10.34
CA LEU A 405 -7.88 35.99 11.23
C LEU A 405 -7.44 35.46 12.60
N ALA A 406 -6.43 36.12 13.18
CA ALA A 406 -6.06 35.84 14.56
C ALA A 406 -7.26 36.18 15.46
N GLN A 407 -7.52 35.38 16.49
CA GLN A 407 -8.63 35.58 17.46
C GLN A 407 -8.68 36.99 18.06
N GLU A 408 -7.53 37.64 18.18
CA GLU A 408 -7.39 39.00 18.72
C GLU A 408 -7.89 40.09 17.75
N VAL A 409 -8.04 39.76 16.47
CA VAL A 409 -8.44 40.66 15.39
C VAL A 409 -9.84 40.29 14.85
N ALA A 410 -10.32 39.09 15.16
CA ALA A 410 -11.64 38.61 14.80
C ALA A 410 -12.70 39.40 15.57
N VAL A 411 -13.53 40.15 14.84
CA VAL A 411 -14.60 40.99 15.40
C VAL A 411 -15.93 40.30 15.24
#